data_730b7484e6e234320465846e4694f0de
#
_entry.id   730b7484e6e234320465846e4694f0de
#
_cell.length_a   1.000
_cell.length_b   1.000
_cell.length_c   1.000
_cell.angle_alpha   90.00
_cell.angle_beta   90.00
_cell.angle_gamma   90.00
#
_symmetry.space_group_name_H-M   'P 1'
#
loop_
_entity.id
_entity.type
_entity.pdbx_description
1 polymer ?
#
loop_
_entity_poly.entity_id
_entity_poly.type
_entity_poly.pdbx_seq_one_letter_code
_entity_poly.pdbx_strand_id
1 'polypeptide(L)'
;MDIKQLIHTLQHTHQLQPEQMQTLLTAAFSDAVIRAELAQAAQQTAQAVFGNKIYIRGWIEFTNYCRNDCYYCGIRRSNTEAVRYRLTEEQILSCCEQGYSLGFRTFVLQGGEDLIYSDTDLAA
;
A
#
# COMPACT_ATOMS: atom_id res chain seq x y z
N MET A 1 -23.24 -24.38 -0.86
CA MET A 1 -22.58 -23.84 -2.06
C MET A 1 -21.16 -24.36 -2.05
N ASP A 2 -20.65 -24.86 -3.17
CA ASP A 2 -19.30 -25.42 -3.23
C ASP A 2 -18.25 -24.29 -3.18
N ILE A 3 -17.33 -24.38 -2.23
CA ILE A 3 -16.26 -23.38 -2.04
C ILE A 3 -15.34 -23.27 -3.27
N LYS A 4 -15.05 -24.38 -3.91
CA LYS A 4 -14.23 -24.38 -5.15
C LYS A 4 -14.91 -23.62 -6.29
N GLN A 5 -16.23 -23.72 -6.35
CA GLN A 5 -17.01 -22.97 -7.34
C GLN A 5 -17.01 -21.46 -7.04
N LEU A 6 -16.97 -21.07 -5.75
CA LEU A 6 -16.82 -19.66 -5.35
C LEU A 6 -15.44 -19.11 -5.76
N ILE A 7 -14.36 -19.88 -5.50
CA ILE A 7 -13.00 -19.50 -5.93
C ILE A 7 -12.95 -19.31 -7.44
N HIS A 8 -13.48 -20.28 -8.19
CA HIS A 8 -13.53 -20.21 -9.66
C HIS A 8 -14.32 -18.99 -10.13
N THR A 9 -15.51 -18.73 -9.56
CA THR A 9 -16.32 -17.57 -9.93
C THR A 9 -15.57 -16.29 -9.65
N LEU A 10 -14.96 -16.13 -8.46
CA LEU A 10 -14.20 -14.95 -8.09
C LEU A 10 -13.02 -14.71 -9.04
N GLN A 11 -12.30 -15.76 -9.43
CA GLN A 11 -11.16 -15.68 -10.34
C GLN A 11 -11.55 -15.17 -11.75
N HIS A 12 -12.75 -15.53 -12.24
CA HIS A 12 -13.17 -15.20 -13.60
C HIS A 12 -14.02 -13.93 -13.68
N THR A 13 -14.84 -13.67 -12.68
CA THR A 13 -15.77 -12.53 -12.69
C THR A 13 -15.27 -11.35 -11.87
N HIS A 14 -14.27 -11.56 -11.00
CA HIS A 14 -13.75 -10.61 -10.01
C HIS A 14 -14.83 -10.11 -9.04
N GLN A 15 -15.95 -10.80 -8.92
CA GLN A 15 -17.09 -10.41 -8.09
C GLN A 15 -17.74 -11.62 -7.44
N LEU A 16 -18.16 -11.44 -6.20
CA LEU A 16 -19.05 -12.34 -5.46
C LEU A 16 -20.11 -11.49 -4.75
N GLN A 17 -21.28 -12.08 -4.51
CA GLN A 17 -22.25 -11.46 -3.61
C GLN A 17 -21.70 -11.44 -2.18
N PRO A 18 -22.12 -10.48 -1.31
CA PRO A 18 -21.60 -10.36 0.06
C PRO A 18 -21.65 -11.67 0.87
N GLU A 19 -22.74 -12.41 0.79
CA GLU A 19 -22.92 -13.68 1.49
C GLU A 19 -21.98 -14.77 0.97
N GLN A 20 -21.70 -14.77 -0.33
CA GLN A 20 -20.74 -15.68 -0.97
C GLN A 20 -19.32 -15.36 -0.53
N MET A 21 -18.96 -14.08 -0.48
CA MET A 21 -17.66 -13.61 -0.01
C MET A 21 -17.45 -13.99 1.46
N GLN A 22 -18.46 -13.75 2.32
CA GLN A 22 -18.41 -14.14 3.71
C GLN A 22 -18.19 -15.65 3.88
N THR A 23 -18.92 -16.45 3.11
CA THR A 23 -18.81 -17.92 3.13
C THR A 23 -17.39 -18.36 2.74
N LEU A 24 -16.84 -17.80 1.66
CA LEU A 24 -15.50 -18.10 1.18
C LEU A 24 -14.41 -17.70 2.19
N LEU A 25 -14.49 -16.50 2.76
CA LEU A 25 -13.53 -16.01 3.75
C LEU A 25 -13.59 -16.83 5.05
N THR A 26 -14.78 -17.18 5.53
CA THR A 26 -14.94 -18.02 6.71
C THR A 26 -14.33 -19.41 6.49
N ALA A 27 -14.57 -20.01 5.33
CA ALA A 27 -13.98 -21.30 4.98
C ALA A 27 -12.45 -21.21 4.87
N ALA A 28 -11.91 -20.19 4.19
CA ALA A 28 -10.46 -20.00 4.05
C ALA A 28 -9.77 -19.67 5.40
N PHE A 29 -10.48 -19.03 6.34
CA PHE A 29 -9.96 -18.79 7.69
C PHE A 29 -9.84 -20.09 8.49
N SER A 30 -10.81 -21.00 8.36
CA SER A 30 -10.92 -22.23 9.17
C SER A 30 -10.18 -23.43 8.56
N ASP A 31 -9.97 -23.44 7.23
CA ASP A 31 -9.37 -24.57 6.51
C ASP A 31 -8.13 -24.12 5.72
N ALA A 32 -6.99 -24.73 6.06
CA ALA A 32 -5.70 -24.42 5.40
C ALA A 32 -5.64 -24.86 3.94
N VAL A 33 -6.39 -25.90 3.54
CA VAL A 33 -6.46 -26.36 2.14
C VAL A 33 -7.21 -25.35 1.29
N ILE A 34 -8.36 -24.89 1.76
CA ILE A 34 -9.16 -23.86 1.09
C ILE A 34 -8.36 -22.56 0.98
N ARG A 35 -7.66 -22.17 2.04
CA ARG A 35 -6.79 -20.99 2.04
C ARG A 35 -5.68 -21.10 0.99
N ALA A 36 -5.05 -22.27 0.86
CA ALA A 36 -4.01 -22.50 -0.14
C ALA A 36 -4.57 -22.47 -1.57
N GLU A 37 -5.74 -23.07 -1.82
CA GLU A 37 -6.44 -23.02 -3.13
C GLU A 37 -6.79 -21.57 -3.52
N LEU A 38 -7.32 -20.77 -2.58
CA LEU A 38 -7.62 -19.36 -2.80
C LEU A 38 -6.36 -18.54 -3.09
N ALA A 39 -5.28 -18.77 -2.34
CA ALA A 39 -3.99 -18.10 -2.56
C ALA A 39 -3.40 -18.46 -3.93
N GLN A 40 -3.50 -19.72 -4.34
CA GLN A 40 -3.05 -20.16 -5.66
C GLN A 40 -3.84 -19.50 -6.79
N ALA A 41 -5.17 -19.42 -6.67
CA ALA A 41 -6.02 -18.73 -7.64
C ALA A 41 -5.67 -17.24 -7.75
N ALA A 42 -5.46 -16.57 -6.62
CA ALA A 42 -5.02 -15.17 -6.58
C ALA A 42 -3.65 -14.98 -7.24
N GLN A 43 -2.70 -15.87 -6.98
CA GLN A 43 -1.37 -15.84 -7.59
C GLN A 43 -1.45 -16.01 -9.11
N GLN A 44 -2.23 -16.96 -9.60
CA GLN A 44 -2.42 -17.18 -11.04
C GLN A 44 -3.01 -15.94 -11.72
N THR A 45 -4.02 -15.32 -11.10
CA THR A 45 -4.63 -14.10 -11.62
C THR A 45 -3.62 -12.94 -11.66
N ALA A 46 -2.84 -12.75 -10.59
CA ALA A 46 -1.80 -11.72 -10.56
C ALA A 46 -0.70 -11.98 -11.61
N GLN A 47 -0.26 -13.24 -11.76
CA GLN A 47 0.77 -13.60 -12.73
C GLN A 47 0.31 -13.41 -14.19
N ALA A 48 -0.97 -13.64 -14.49
CA ALA A 48 -1.52 -13.40 -15.82
C ALA A 48 -1.46 -11.92 -16.23
N VAL A 49 -1.54 -11.00 -15.26
CA VAL A 49 -1.53 -9.54 -15.49
C VAL A 49 -0.11 -8.96 -15.39
N PHE A 50 0.62 -9.32 -14.34
CA PHE A 50 1.90 -8.67 -13.98
C PHE A 50 3.12 -9.55 -14.27
N GLY A 51 2.93 -10.81 -14.63
CA GLY A 51 4.02 -11.81 -14.70
C GLY A 51 4.63 -12.03 -13.32
N ASN A 52 5.93 -12.35 -13.28
CA ASN A 52 6.68 -12.55 -12.03
C ASN A 52 7.43 -11.27 -11.58
N LYS A 53 7.03 -10.10 -12.09
CA LYS A 53 7.71 -8.84 -11.76
C LYS A 53 7.21 -8.30 -10.42
N ILE A 54 8.15 -7.88 -9.59
CA ILE A 54 7.88 -7.13 -8.36
C ILE A 54 8.29 -5.68 -8.62
N TYR A 55 7.34 -4.76 -8.46
CA TYR A 55 7.59 -3.33 -8.62
C TYR A 55 7.96 -2.74 -7.27
N ILE A 56 9.22 -2.31 -7.16
CA ILE A 56 9.73 -1.63 -5.96
C ILE A 56 9.57 -0.12 -6.15
N ARG A 57 9.06 0.56 -5.12
CA ARG A 57 8.90 2.02 -5.11
C ARG A 57 9.89 2.62 -4.12
N GLY A 58 10.47 3.75 -4.48
CA GLY A 58 11.18 4.60 -3.54
C GLY A 58 10.19 5.27 -2.59
N TRP A 59 10.53 5.40 -1.34
CA TRP A 59 9.72 6.06 -0.33
C TRP A 59 10.48 7.23 0.25
N ILE A 60 9.90 8.43 0.19
CA ILE A 60 10.48 9.66 0.70
C ILE A 60 9.53 10.25 1.74
N GLU A 61 9.95 10.25 3.00
CA GLU A 61 9.24 10.97 4.06
C GLU A 61 9.71 12.42 4.06
N PHE A 62 8.95 13.31 3.40
CA PHE A 62 9.38 14.68 3.19
C PHE A 62 9.12 15.60 4.39
N THR A 63 8.25 15.22 5.31
CA THR A 63 8.02 15.93 6.57
C THR A 63 7.53 14.99 7.67
N ASN A 64 7.95 15.21 8.89
CA ASN A 64 7.39 14.54 10.06
C ASN A 64 6.62 15.50 11.01
N TYR A 65 6.28 16.70 10.52
CA TYR A 65 5.31 17.55 11.21
C TYR A 65 3.89 17.04 10.94
N CYS A 66 3.05 17.05 11.97
CA CYS A 66 1.64 16.67 11.85
C CYS A 66 0.80 17.52 12.80
N ARG A 67 -0.28 18.12 12.29
CA ARG A 67 -1.26 18.85 13.11
C ARG A 67 -2.16 17.94 13.93
N ASN A 68 -2.27 16.66 13.54
CA ASN A 68 -3.13 15.68 14.19
C ASN A 68 -2.43 15.06 15.42
N ASP A 69 -3.22 14.54 16.33
CA ASP A 69 -2.74 13.95 17.58
C ASP A 69 -3.22 12.51 17.78
N CYS A 70 -3.35 11.76 16.69
CA CYS A 70 -3.77 10.37 16.75
C CYS A 70 -2.69 9.46 17.33
N TYR A 71 -3.12 8.47 18.11
CA TYR A 71 -2.22 7.51 18.76
C TYR A 71 -1.62 6.48 17.80
N TYR A 72 -1.93 6.56 16.52
CA TYR A 72 -1.45 5.60 15.53
C TYR A 72 0.04 5.75 15.23
N CYS A 73 0.55 6.96 15.08
CA CYS A 73 1.92 7.19 14.64
C CYS A 73 2.74 8.05 15.62
N GLY A 74 4.06 7.83 15.60
CA GLY A 74 5.01 8.55 16.45
C GLY A 74 5.17 10.03 16.10
N ILE A 75 4.74 10.47 14.92
CA ILE A 75 4.83 11.87 14.49
C ILE A 75 3.64 12.74 14.95
N ARG A 76 2.76 12.22 15.80
CA ARG A 76 1.64 13.00 16.36
C ARG A 76 2.12 14.29 17.01
N ARG A 77 1.26 15.33 16.99
CA ARG A 77 1.60 16.67 17.47
C ARG A 77 2.15 16.70 18.89
N SER A 78 1.55 15.93 19.83
CA SER A 78 1.94 15.93 21.25
C SER A 78 3.21 15.14 21.56
N ASN A 79 3.80 14.42 20.58
CA ASN A 79 5.07 13.74 20.80
C ASN A 79 6.23 14.73 20.75
N THR A 80 6.71 15.14 21.90
CA THR A 80 7.84 16.07 22.07
C THR A 80 9.21 15.42 21.87
N GLU A 81 9.29 14.10 21.90
CA GLU A 81 10.54 13.36 21.69
C GLU A 81 10.90 13.23 20.19
N ALA A 82 9.96 13.49 19.29
CA ALA A 82 10.20 13.43 17.86
C ALA A 82 11.02 14.63 17.38
N VAL A 83 12.22 14.38 16.87
CA VAL A 83 13.01 15.41 16.17
C VAL A 83 12.30 15.76 14.86
N ARG A 84 11.87 17.02 14.73
CA ARG A 84 11.05 17.48 13.61
C ARG A 84 11.92 17.97 12.45
N TYR A 85 11.52 17.62 11.23
CA TYR A 85 12.18 18.08 10.00
C TYR A 85 11.18 18.30 8.86
N ARG A 86 11.61 19.05 7.89
CA ARG A 86 11.00 19.21 6.56
C ARG A 86 12.11 19.16 5.53
N LEU A 87 11.93 18.38 4.48
CA LEU A 87 12.87 18.38 3.36
C LEU A 87 12.56 19.56 2.44
N THR A 88 13.60 20.15 1.88
CA THR A 88 13.43 21.12 0.80
C THR A 88 13.14 20.41 -0.53
N GLU A 89 12.64 21.15 -1.51
CA GLU A 89 12.41 20.64 -2.87
C GLU A 89 13.69 20.00 -3.44
N GLU A 90 14.84 20.69 -3.31
CA GLU A 90 16.12 20.19 -3.79
C GLU A 90 16.53 18.87 -3.11
N GLN A 91 16.21 18.72 -1.81
CA GLN A 91 16.48 17.47 -1.09
C GLN A 91 15.59 16.33 -1.60
N ILE A 92 14.33 16.61 -1.87
CA ILE A 92 13.39 15.62 -2.42
C ILE A 92 13.84 15.20 -3.82
N LEU A 93 14.16 16.15 -4.69
CA LEU A 93 14.66 15.89 -6.04
C LEU A 93 15.96 15.10 -6.02
N SER A 94 16.90 15.46 -5.14
CA SER A 94 18.15 14.71 -4.98
C SER A 94 17.91 13.26 -4.56
N CYS A 95 16.94 13.00 -3.66
CA CYS A 95 16.54 11.63 -3.31
C CYS A 95 15.97 10.88 -4.53
N CYS A 96 15.16 11.54 -5.35
CA CYS A 96 14.61 10.96 -6.57
C CYS A 96 15.71 10.62 -7.59
N GLU A 97 16.67 11.51 -7.82
CA GLU A 97 17.80 11.29 -8.73
C GLU A 97 18.69 10.11 -8.28
N GLN A 98 19.01 10.05 -6.99
CA GLN A 98 19.76 8.93 -6.43
C GLN A 98 18.97 7.62 -6.57
N GLY A 99 17.71 7.63 -6.22
CA GLY A 99 16.83 6.47 -6.36
C GLY A 99 16.70 6.03 -7.82
N TYR A 100 16.58 6.97 -8.76
CA TYR A 100 16.53 6.67 -10.19
C TYR A 100 17.80 5.95 -10.67
N SER A 101 18.97 6.41 -10.22
CA SER A 101 20.25 5.77 -10.54
C SER A 101 20.35 4.35 -10.01
N LEU A 102 19.66 4.03 -8.89
CA LEU A 102 19.55 2.70 -8.28
C LEU A 102 18.48 1.80 -8.94
N GLY A 103 17.73 2.33 -9.91
CA GLY A 103 16.74 1.57 -10.64
C GLY A 103 15.28 1.81 -10.24
N PHE A 104 14.99 2.65 -9.24
CA PHE A 104 13.62 3.03 -8.92
C PHE A 104 12.99 3.84 -10.06
N ARG A 105 11.70 3.65 -10.30
CA ARG A 105 10.94 4.36 -11.36
C ARG A 105 9.65 4.98 -10.85
N THR A 106 9.35 4.76 -9.59
CA THR A 106 8.20 5.33 -8.91
C THR A 106 8.62 5.73 -7.51
N PHE A 107 8.24 6.93 -7.09
CA PHE A 107 8.47 7.43 -5.74
C PHE A 107 7.13 7.75 -5.09
N VAL A 108 7.04 7.44 -3.81
CA VAL A 108 5.90 7.76 -2.96
C VAL A 108 6.36 8.80 -1.95
N LEU A 109 5.74 9.96 -2.00
CA LEU A 109 5.95 11.00 -0.99
C LEU A 109 4.99 10.77 0.16
N GLN A 110 5.51 10.74 1.38
CA GLN A 110 4.71 10.62 2.59
C GLN A 110 5.11 11.68 3.61
N GLY A 111 4.14 12.15 4.36
CA GLY A 111 4.36 13.09 5.46
C GLY A 111 3.22 13.06 6.46
N GLY A 112 3.36 13.85 7.51
CA GLY A 112 2.24 14.19 8.38
C GLY A 112 1.31 15.21 7.71
N GLU A 113 0.19 15.52 8.36
CA GLU A 113 -0.69 16.63 7.98
C GLU A 113 -0.01 17.97 8.29
N ASP A 114 0.87 18.39 7.41
CA ASP A 114 1.68 19.61 7.55
C ASP A 114 1.12 20.72 6.66
N LEU A 115 0.57 21.76 7.29
CA LEU A 115 -0.10 22.87 6.61
C LEU A 115 0.84 23.80 5.83
N ILE A 116 2.15 23.61 5.93
CA ILE A 116 3.10 24.47 5.20
C ILE A 116 3.14 24.11 3.70
N TYR A 117 2.81 22.87 3.37
CA TYR A 117 2.75 22.41 1.99
C TYR A 117 1.32 22.55 1.47
N SER A 118 1.16 23.27 0.38
CA SER A 118 -0.08 23.30 -0.40
C SER A 118 -0.09 22.17 -1.44
N ASP A 119 -1.26 21.87 -2.00
CA ASP A 119 -1.39 20.93 -3.11
C ASP A 119 -0.53 21.34 -4.32
N THR A 120 -0.34 22.65 -4.51
CA THR A 120 0.49 23.20 -5.59
C THR A 120 1.97 22.91 -5.36
N ASP A 121 2.44 23.01 -4.11
CA ASP A 121 3.85 22.73 -3.77
C ASP A 121 4.19 21.24 -3.98
N LEU A 122 3.20 20.35 -3.80
CA LEU A 122 3.38 18.91 -3.99
C LEU A 122 3.19 18.45 -5.43
N ALA A 123 2.57 19.29 -6.28
CA ALA A 123 2.29 18.96 -7.68
C ALA A 123 3.29 19.59 -8.68
N ALA A 124 4.18 20.44 -8.19
CA ALA A 124 5.22 21.09 -9.00
C ALA A 124 6.37 20.13 -9.28
#